data_5e40c35321de5bc31602f32f71838ded
#
_entry.id   5e40c35321de5bc31602f32f71838ded
#
_cell.length_a   1.000
_cell.length_b   1.000
_cell.length_c   1.000
_cell.angle_alpha   90.00
_cell.angle_beta   90.00
_cell.angle_gamma   90.00
#
_symmetry.space_group_name_H-M   'P 1'
#
loop_
_entity.id
_entity.type
_entity.pdbx_description
1 polymer ?
#
loop_
_entity_poly.entity_id
_entity_poly.type
_entity_poly.pdbx_seq_one_letter_code
_entity_poly.pdbx_strand_id
1 'polypeptide(L)'
;MSSEKIQSASGATQITGIARVDSRVRNITARMEPGDIAVIDQVDLDRQSAHALVSREPKAVLNAAPSSSGRQQVRGPRVLLEAGIIVIDDLGPDVMSLHEGDIITIDGGRVLRDDEVVSTGRLLSLRDLENDEVESRQLISTQIGSFAASIEEFLDRD
;
A
#
# COMPACT_ATOMS: atom_id res chain seq x y z
N MET A 1 -8.44 17.71 22.81
CA MET A 1 -8.49 17.06 22.89
C MET A 1 -8.38 16.33 22.89
N SER A 2 -8.31 16.35 22.82
CA SER A 2 -8.23 15.34 22.94
C SER A 2 -7.87 14.72 22.54
N SER A 3 -7.75 14.90 22.16
CA SER A 3 -7.59 14.09 21.80
C SER A 3 -6.95 13.57 21.76
N GLU A 4 -6.56 13.53 21.77
CA GLU A 4 -6.13 12.75 21.82
C GLU A 4 -6.27 11.89 22.25
N LYS A 5 -6.59 11.74 22.59
CA LYS A 5 -6.78 10.76 22.96
C LYS A 5 -7.10 9.92 22.45
N ILE A 6 -7.35 10.42 22.15
CA ILE A 6 -7.66 9.43 21.61
C ILE A 6 -6.82 8.49 21.09
N GLN A 7 -6.12 8.54 21.29
CA GLN A 7 -5.57 7.61 20.80
C GLN A 7 -5.83 6.58 20.78
N SER A 8 -5.81 6.83 20.73
CA SER A 8 -6.57 5.78 20.54
C SER A 8 -6.22 4.60 21.35
N ALA A 9 -7.20 4.08 21.99
CA ALA A 9 -7.05 2.95 22.85
C ALA A 9 -6.53 1.73 22.10
N SER A 10 -6.76 1.67 20.80
CA SER A 10 -6.28 0.56 19.97
C SER A 10 -4.80 0.69 19.62
N GLY A 11 -4.20 1.82 19.94
CA GLY A 11 -2.82 2.08 19.53
C GLY A 11 -2.67 2.43 18.08
N ALA A 12 -3.77 2.52 17.34
CA ALA A 12 -3.71 2.85 15.93
C ALA A 12 -3.35 4.30 15.74
N THR A 13 -2.58 4.58 14.71
CA THR A 13 -2.27 5.93 14.32
C THR A 13 -3.49 6.57 13.68
N GLN A 14 -3.82 7.79 14.13
CA GLN A 14 -4.93 8.54 13.56
C GLN A 14 -4.38 9.83 12.97
N ILE A 15 -4.59 10.01 11.68
CA ILE A 15 -4.13 11.21 10.97
C ILE A 15 -5.24 11.75 10.11
N THR A 16 -5.16 13.05 9.85
CA THR A 16 -6.12 13.76 9.01
C THR A 16 -5.34 14.51 7.93
N GLY A 17 -5.87 14.54 6.74
CA GLY A 17 -5.25 15.25 5.64
C GLY A 17 -6.18 15.43 4.46
N ILE A 18 -5.68 16.08 3.44
CA ILE A 18 -6.44 16.38 2.24
C ILE A 18 -6.18 15.29 1.21
N ALA A 19 -7.25 14.73 0.67
CA ALA A 19 -7.15 13.67 -0.33
C ALA A 19 -6.82 14.23 -1.70
N ARG A 20 -5.86 13.61 -2.35
CA ARG A 20 -5.61 13.78 -3.78
C ARG A 20 -5.91 12.44 -4.42
N VAL A 21 -6.83 12.40 -5.37
CA VAL A 21 -7.40 11.16 -5.86
C VAL A 21 -7.15 11.03 -7.35
N ASP A 22 -6.48 9.95 -7.73
CA ASP A 22 -6.28 9.60 -9.13
C ASP A 22 -5.86 8.14 -9.18
N SER A 23 -6.31 7.42 -10.19
CA SER A 23 -5.89 6.03 -10.34
C SER A 23 -4.40 5.92 -10.69
N ARG A 24 -3.82 6.97 -11.27
CA ARG A 24 -2.44 6.95 -11.75
C ARG A 24 -1.54 7.83 -10.88
N VAL A 25 -0.46 7.22 -10.40
CA VAL A 25 0.50 7.92 -9.56
C VAL A 25 1.06 9.16 -10.26
N ARG A 26 1.37 9.05 -11.54
CA ARG A 26 1.93 10.17 -12.31
C ARG A 26 1.03 11.40 -12.24
N ASN A 27 -0.26 11.20 -12.38
CA ASN A 27 -1.22 12.30 -12.36
C ASN A 27 -1.32 12.93 -10.98
N ILE A 28 -1.33 12.08 -9.96
CA ILE A 28 -1.53 12.56 -8.60
C ILE A 28 -0.33 13.33 -8.09
N THR A 29 0.88 12.86 -8.39
CA THR A 29 2.10 13.52 -7.91
C THR A 29 2.25 14.92 -8.49
N ALA A 30 1.69 15.17 -9.67
CA ALA A 30 1.74 16.49 -10.27
C ALA A 30 0.95 17.53 -9.47
N ARG A 31 -0.02 17.10 -8.66
CA ARG A 31 -0.92 17.99 -7.92
C ARG A 31 -0.66 18.03 -6.43
N MET A 32 0.13 17.09 -5.91
CA MET A 32 0.28 16.92 -4.47
C MET A 32 1.10 18.00 -3.83
N GLU A 33 0.71 18.34 -2.61
CA GLU A 33 1.44 19.20 -1.70
C GLU A 33 1.90 18.39 -0.50
N PRO A 34 2.97 18.83 0.18
CA PRO A 34 3.40 18.11 1.38
C PRO A 34 2.27 17.99 2.40
N GLY A 35 2.13 16.80 2.96
CA GLY A 35 1.09 16.53 3.95
C GLY A 35 -0.23 16.04 3.37
N ASP A 36 -0.37 16.02 2.05
CA ASP A 36 -1.56 15.45 1.42
C ASP A 36 -1.59 13.94 1.59
N ILE A 37 -2.76 13.36 1.37
CA ILE A 37 -2.94 11.91 1.37
C ILE A 37 -3.23 11.48 -0.06
N ALA A 38 -2.37 10.62 -0.59
CA ALA A 38 -2.51 10.12 -1.96
C ALA A 38 -3.47 8.94 -1.98
N VAL A 39 -4.48 9.00 -2.84
CA VAL A 39 -5.45 7.91 -3.04
C VAL A 39 -5.29 7.41 -4.47
N ILE A 40 -4.79 6.17 -4.60
CA ILE A 40 -4.43 5.60 -5.89
C ILE A 40 -5.10 4.24 -6.09
N ASP A 41 -4.98 3.73 -7.30
CA ASP A 41 -5.50 2.41 -7.67
C ASP A 41 -4.46 1.74 -8.56
N GLN A 42 -3.44 1.16 -7.94
CA GLN A 42 -2.33 0.61 -8.71
C GLN A 42 -1.87 -0.72 -8.10
N VAL A 43 -2.13 -1.80 -8.82
CA VAL A 43 -1.62 -3.12 -8.44
C VAL A 43 -0.11 -3.15 -8.72
N ASP A 44 0.63 -3.84 -7.85
CA ASP A 44 2.08 -4.00 -8.00
C ASP A 44 2.80 -2.65 -8.13
N LEU A 45 2.69 -1.85 -7.08
CA LEU A 45 3.29 -0.52 -7.02
C LEU A 45 4.82 -0.62 -7.16
N ASP A 46 5.34 -0.07 -8.23
CA ASP A 46 6.76 -0.15 -8.53
C ASP A 46 7.56 0.90 -7.75
N ARG A 47 8.88 0.67 -7.73
CA ARG A 47 9.79 1.53 -6.98
C ARG A 47 9.80 2.96 -7.51
N GLN A 48 9.76 3.12 -8.81
CA GLN A 48 9.79 4.45 -9.42
C GLN A 48 8.58 5.28 -9.03
N SER A 49 7.39 4.68 -9.07
CA SER A 49 6.15 5.34 -8.65
C SER A 49 6.22 5.71 -7.18
N ALA A 50 6.74 4.79 -6.35
CA ALA A 50 6.87 5.05 -4.93
C ALA A 50 7.81 6.22 -4.66
N HIS A 51 8.95 6.28 -5.34
CA HIS A 51 9.87 7.41 -5.18
C HIS A 51 9.23 8.73 -5.61
N ALA A 52 8.42 8.70 -6.66
CA ALA A 52 7.70 9.91 -7.08
C ALA A 52 6.74 10.36 -5.97
N LEU A 53 6.06 9.42 -5.33
CA LEU A 53 5.18 9.76 -4.20
C LEU A 53 5.98 10.31 -3.03
N VAL A 54 7.09 9.66 -2.67
CA VAL A 54 7.93 10.11 -1.56
C VAL A 54 8.39 11.56 -1.77
N SER A 55 8.71 11.91 -3.01
CA SER A 55 9.20 13.27 -3.31
C SER A 55 8.17 14.33 -3.02
N ARG A 56 6.90 13.98 -2.91
CA ARG A 56 5.81 14.90 -2.60
C ARG A 56 5.45 14.94 -1.12
N GLU A 57 6.11 14.14 -0.30
CA GLU A 57 5.98 14.13 1.15
C GLU A 57 4.54 13.93 1.63
N PRO A 58 3.86 12.86 1.17
CA PRO A 58 2.50 12.60 1.65
C PRO A 58 2.51 12.11 3.09
N LYS A 59 1.42 12.35 3.80
CA LYS A 59 1.22 11.74 5.10
C LYS A 59 0.96 10.24 4.96
N ALA A 60 0.25 9.88 3.92
CA ALA A 60 -0.16 8.49 3.70
C ALA A 60 -0.42 8.25 2.23
N VAL A 61 -0.34 6.98 1.85
CA VAL A 61 -0.74 6.50 0.54
C VAL A 61 -1.81 5.44 0.75
N LEU A 62 -2.96 5.66 0.14
CA LEU A 62 -4.10 4.75 0.18
C LEU A 62 -4.24 4.11 -1.19
N ASN A 63 -4.17 2.79 -1.24
CA ASN A 63 -4.25 2.07 -2.50
C ASN A 63 -5.51 1.23 -2.54
N ALA A 64 -6.35 1.47 -3.54
CA ALA A 64 -7.55 0.65 -3.74
C ALA A 64 -7.17 -0.79 -4.09
N ALA A 65 -6.10 -0.96 -4.84
CA ALA A 65 -5.60 -2.27 -5.26
C ALA A 65 -4.52 -2.76 -4.30
N PRO A 66 -4.22 -4.06 -4.33
CA PRO A 66 -3.06 -4.55 -3.58
C PRO A 66 -1.77 -4.02 -4.22
N SER A 67 -0.93 -3.39 -3.39
CA SER A 67 0.35 -2.85 -3.87
C SER A 67 1.33 -3.94 -4.25
N SER A 68 1.08 -5.17 -3.81
CA SER A 68 1.83 -6.34 -4.23
C SER A 68 0.84 -7.48 -4.41
N SER A 69 0.80 -8.03 -5.60
CA SER A 69 -0.10 -9.14 -5.91
C SER A 69 0.48 -10.48 -5.51
N GLY A 70 1.76 -10.52 -5.13
CA GLY A 70 2.46 -11.76 -4.84
C GLY A 70 3.01 -12.46 -6.07
N ARG A 71 2.71 -11.95 -7.25
CA ARG A 71 3.17 -12.57 -8.50
C ARG A 71 4.59 -12.21 -8.84
N GLN A 72 5.07 -11.09 -8.34
CA GLN A 72 6.42 -10.62 -8.56
C GLN A 72 6.84 -9.81 -7.35
N GLN A 73 8.13 -9.68 -7.16
CA GLN A 73 8.63 -8.82 -6.10
C GLN A 73 8.51 -7.37 -6.55
N VAL A 74 7.79 -6.59 -5.78
CA VAL A 74 7.68 -5.15 -6.02
C VAL A 74 8.26 -4.43 -4.82
N ARG A 75 8.90 -3.30 -5.08
CA ARG A 75 9.63 -2.57 -4.06
C ARG A 75 8.96 -1.28 -3.63
N GLY A 76 7.87 -0.91 -4.31
CA GLY A 76 7.19 0.33 -4.00
C GLY A 76 6.73 0.45 -2.57
N PRO A 77 6.00 -0.54 -2.03
CA PRO A 77 5.55 -0.43 -0.64
C PRO A 77 6.68 -0.26 0.37
N ARG A 78 7.80 -0.97 0.16
CA ARG A 78 8.95 -0.84 1.05
C ARG A 78 9.53 0.58 1.00
N VAL A 79 9.64 1.15 -0.20
CA VAL A 79 10.15 2.51 -0.36
C VAL A 79 9.31 3.49 0.44
N LEU A 80 7.99 3.35 0.35
CA LEU A 80 7.07 4.23 1.09
C LEU A 80 7.24 4.08 2.59
N LEU A 81 7.27 2.83 3.06
CA LEU A 81 7.35 2.57 4.50
C LEU A 81 8.69 2.99 5.07
N GLU A 82 9.79 2.78 4.34
CA GLU A 82 11.10 3.21 4.80
C GLU A 82 11.23 4.72 4.85
N ALA A 83 10.43 5.42 4.06
CA ALA A 83 10.37 6.87 4.11
C ALA A 83 9.47 7.39 5.24
N GLY A 84 8.85 6.49 6.01
CA GLY A 84 7.99 6.87 7.12
C GLY A 84 6.57 7.19 6.72
N ILE A 85 6.17 6.82 5.51
CA ILE A 85 4.84 7.09 5.00
C ILE A 85 3.91 5.96 5.39
N ILE A 86 2.71 6.31 5.87
CA ILE A 86 1.68 5.33 6.20
C ILE A 86 1.10 4.80 4.89
N VAL A 87 0.98 3.47 4.78
CA VAL A 87 0.41 2.84 3.59
C VAL A 87 -0.75 1.95 4.02
N ILE A 88 -1.92 2.21 3.46
CA ILE A 88 -3.07 1.33 3.64
C ILE A 88 -3.37 0.70 2.29
N ASP A 89 -3.38 -0.61 2.27
CA ASP A 89 -3.40 -1.39 1.04
C ASP A 89 -4.73 -2.09 0.88
N ASP A 90 -5.02 -2.44 -0.38
CA ASP A 90 -6.17 -3.30 -0.70
C ASP A 90 -7.48 -2.76 -0.13
N LEU A 91 -7.67 -1.45 -0.26
CA LEU A 91 -8.86 -0.78 0.25
C LEU A 91 -10.12 -1.09 -0.55
N GLY A 92 -9.95 -1.54 -1.79
CA GLY A 92 -11.08 -1.81 -2.67
C GLY A 92 -11.53 -0.55 -3.40
N PRO A 93 -12.49 -0.71 -4.32
CA PRO A 93 -12.89 0.40 -5.18
C PRO A 93 -13.58 1.55 -4.45
N ASP A 94 -14.14 1.29 -3.29
CA ASP A 94 -14.90 2.33 -2.58
C ASP A 94 -14.03 3.53 -2.19
N VAL A 95 -12.74 3.33 -1.95
CA VAL A 95 -11.86 4.43 -1.60
C VAL A 95 -11.73 5.42 -2.74
N MET A 96 -11.91 4.96 -3.97
CA MET A 96 -11.81 5.83 -5.14
C MET A 96 -13.05 6.72 -5.31
N SER A 97 -14.09 6.53 -4.47
CA SER A 97 -15.24 7.43 -4.47
C SER A 97 -14.95 8.75 -3.74
N LEU A 98 -13.84 8.84 -3.04
CA LEU A 98 -13.41 10.09 -2.45
C LEU A 98 -13.16 11.13 -3.54
N HIS A 99 -13.37 12.38 -3.19
CA HIS A 99 -13.18 13.47 -4.15
C HIS A 99 -11.90 14.22 -3.84
N GLU A 100 -11.29 14.73 -4.88
CA GLU A 100 -10.12 15.58 -4.76
C GLU A 100 -10.42 16.72 -3.79
N GLY A 101 -9.57 16.88 -2.79
CA GLY A 101 -9.75 17.95 -1.83
C GLY A 101 -10.53 17.57 -0.58
N ASP A 102 -11.13 16.38 -0.55
CA ASP A 102 -11.82 15.93 0.65
C ASP A 102 -10.87 15.88 1.84
N ILE A 103 -11.38 16.27 3.01
CA ILE A 103 -10.65 16.09 4.25
C ILE A 103 -10.99 14.71 4.78
N ILE A 104 -9.99 13.88 4.93
CA ILE A 104 -10.19 12.49 5.35
C ILE A 104 -9.36 12.19 6.58
N THR A 105 -9.82 11.22 7.35
CA THR A 105 -9.13 10.74 8.53
C THR A 105 -8.80 9.28 8.34
N ILE A 106 -7.60 8.91 8.76
CA ILE A 106 -7.13 7.53 8.74
C ILE A 106 -7.00 7.07 10.17
N ASP A 107 -7.62 5.96 10.48
CA ASP A 107 -7.59 5.36 11.81
C ASP A 107 -7.28 3.87 11.64
N GLY A 108 -6.01 3.51 11.84
CA GLY A 108 -5.56 2.16 11.54
C GLY A 108 -5.71 1.88 10.06
N GLY A 109 -6.47 0.83 9.74
CA GLY A 109 -6.76 0.50 8.34
C GLY A 109 -8.04 1.12 7.81
N ARG A 110 -8.69 1.98 8.58
CA ARG A 110 -9.97 2.57 8.18
C ARG A 110 -9.77 3.97 7.62
N VAL A 111 -10.51 4.27 6.58
CA VAL A 111 -10.51 5.58 5.95
C VAL A 111 -11.90 6.18 6.16
N LEU A 112 -11.93 7.36 6.77
CA LEU A 112 -13.18 8.02 7.15
C LEU A 112 -13.30 9.38 6.48
N ARG A 113 -14.52 9.72 6.12
CA ARG A 113 -14.89 11.07 5.69
C ARG A 113 -16.15 11.43 6.45
N ASP A 114 -16.15 12.58 7.13
CA ASP A 114 -17.29 13.05 7.93
C ASP A 114 -17.73 11.99 8.95
N ASP A 115 -16.74 11.38 9.60
CA ASP A 115 -16.94 10.36 10.64
C ASP A 115 -17.56 9.06 10.13
N GLU A 116 -17.70 8.91 8.82
CA GLU A 116 -18.20 7.67 8.24
C GLU A 116 -17.07 6.91 7.59
N VAL A 117 -17.02 5.60 7.82
CA VAL A 117 -16.02 4.74 7.21
C VAL A 117 -16.33 4.59 5.74
N VAL A 118 -15.43 5.08 4.89
CA VAL A 118 -15.54 4.93 3.44
C VAL A 118 -15.02 3.57 3.01
N SER A 119 -13.94 3.13 3.62
CA SER A 119 -13.28 1.90 3.23
C SER A 119 -12.37 1.43 4.34
N THR A 120 -12.07 0.13 4.35
CA THR A 120 -11.13 -0.48 5.29
C THR A 120 -10.18 -1.34 4.51
N GLY A 121 -8.90 -1.19 4.79
CA GLY A 121 -7.87 -1.95 4.13
C GLY A 121 -6.83 -2.45 5.10
N ARG A 122 -5.68 -2.84 4.56
CA ARG A 122 -4.60 -3.41 5.34
C ARG A 122 -3.53 -2.36 5.59
N LEU A 123 -3.36 -1.98 6.85
CA LEU A 123 -2.27 -1.08 7.24
C LEU A 123 -0.96 -1.87 7.17
N LEU A 124 -0.09 -1.47 6.25
CA LEU A 124 1.15 -2.18 6.02
C LEU A 124 2.22 -1.78 7.03
N SER A 125 3.09 -2.73 7.34
CA SER A 125 4.28 -2.49 8.13
C SER A 125 5.46 -3.14 7.43
N LEU A 126 6.67 -2.74 7.80
CA LEU A 126 7.86 -3.38 7.24
C LEU A 126 7.89 -4.87 7.59
N ARG A 127 7.38 -5.22 8.76
CA ARG A 127 7.29 -6.61 9.16
C ARG A 127 6.37 -7.41 8.23
N ASP A 128 5.22 -6.81 7.88
CA ASP A 128 4.30 -7.44 6.94
C ASP A 128 4.98 -7.68 5.60
N LEU A 129 5.74 -6.70 5.13
CA LEU A 129 6.44 -6.84 3.86
C LEU A 129 7.51 -7.92 3.91
N GLU A 130 8.22 -8.02 5.03
CA GLU A 130 9.23 -9.07 5.20
C GLU A 130 8.58 -10.44 5.15
N ASN A 131 7.45 -10.61 5.82
CA ASN A 131 6.72 -11.86 5.80
C ASN A 131 6.21 -12.18 4.40
N ASP A 132 5.65 -11.18 3.73
CA ASP A 132 5.16 -11.36 2.36
C ASP A 132 6.28 -11.73 1.41
N GLU A 133 7.46 -11.10 1.57
CA GLU A 133 8.62 -11.41 0.75
C GLU A 133 9.10 -12.82 0.97
N VAL A 134 9.12 -13.28 2.22
CA VAL A 134 9.51 -14.65 2.53
C VAL A 134 8.54 -15.63 1.89
N GLU A 135 7.24 -15.38 2.03
CA GLU A 135 6.22 -16.24 1.45
C GLU A 135 6.34 -16.29 -0.07
N SER A 136 6.52 -15.12 -0.70
CA SER A 136 6.69 -15.04 -2.14
C SER A 136 7.93 -15.80 -2.60
N ARG A 137 9.03 -15.65 -1.88
CA ARG A 137 10.25 -16.35 -2.23
C ARG A 137 10.09 -17.85 -2.07
N GLN A 138 9.40 -18.30 -1.01
CA GLN A 138 9.14 -19.71 -0.81
C GLN A 138 8.27 -20.27 -1.92
N LEU A 139 7.24 -19.54 -2.31
CA LEU A 139 6.37 -19.96 -3.40
C LEU A 139 7.14 -20.07 -4.71
N ILE A 140 7.93 -19.04 -5.03
CA ILE A 140 8.73 -19.03 -6.24
C ILE A 140 9.75 -20.17 -6.20
N SER A 141 10.43 -20.36 -5.07
CA SER A 141 11.39 -21.44 -4.89
C SER A 141 10.73 -22.79 -5.09
N THR A 142 9.54 -22.99 -4.53
CA THR A 142 8.81 -24.24 -4.67
C THR A 142 8.46 -24.48 -6.14
N GLN A 143 7.98 -23.47 -6.81
CA GLN A 143 7.63 -23.58 -8.23
C GLN A 143 8.86 -23.88 -9.08
N ILE A 144 9.95 -23.18 -8.82
CA ILE A 144 11.21 -23.40 -9.54
C ILE A 144 11.75 -24.79 -9.21
N GLY A 145 11.69 -25.17 -7.94
CA GLY A 145 12.12 -26.50 -7.53
C GLY A 145 11.33 -27.60 -8.20
N SER A 146 10.01 -27.47 -8.25
CA SER A 146 9.16 -28.44 -8.95
C SER A 146 9.48 -28.50 -10.43
N PHE A 147 9.70 -27.35 -11.04
CA PHE A 147 10.06 -27.29 -12.46
C PHE A 147 11.42 -27.96 -12.71
N ALA A 148 12.40 -27.63 -11.88
CA ALA A 148 13.74 -28.21 -12.00
C ALA A 148 13.71 -29.71 -11.79
N ALA A 149 12.96 -30.17 -10.79
CA ALA A 149 12.83 -31.60 -10.55
C ALA A 149 12.19 -32.30 -11.75
N SER A 150 11.18 -31.69 -12.35
CA SER A 150 10.55 -32.25 -13.53
C SER A 150 11.53 -32.35 -14.71
N ILE A 151 12.34 -31.33 -14.89
CA ILE A 151 13.37 -31.32 -15.92
C ILE A 151 14.40 -32.41 -15.65
N GLU A 152 14.87 -32.52 -14.43
CA GLU A 152 15.85 -33.56 -14.06
C GLU A 152 15.29 -34.95 -14.29
N GLU A 153 14.05 -35.21 -13.88
CA GLU A 153 13.40 -36.48 -14.15
C GLU A 153 13.36 -36.75 -15.64
N PHE A 154 12.99 -35.76 -16.39
CA PHE A 154 12.87 -35.89 -17.85
C PHE A 154 14.26 -36.20 -18.47
N LEU A 155 15.27 -35.49 -18.01
CA LEU A 155 16.63 -35.69 -18.53
C LEU A 155 17.21 -37.03 -18.05
N ASP A 156 16.93 -37.44 -16.80
CA ASP A 156 17.44 -38.68 -16.25
C ASP A 156 16.84 -39.90 -16.91
N ARG A 157 15.64 -39.77 -17.47
CA ARG A 157 14.99 -40.84 -18.18
C ARG A 157 15.63 -41.15 -19.52
N ASP A 158 16.39 -40.24 -19.99
CA ASP A 158 17.13 -40.39 -21.23
C ASP A 158 18.35 -41.27 -21.03
#